data_0e272c046659b997deade6dc90bb06e2
#
_entry.id   0e272c046659b997deade6dc90bb06e2
#
_cell.length_a   1.000
_cell.length_b   1.000
_cell.length_c   1.000
_cell.angle_alpha   90.00
_cell.angle_beta   90.00
_cell.angle_gamma   90.00
#
_symmetry.space_group_name_H-M   'P 1'
#
loop_
_entity.id
_entity.type
_entity.pdbx_description
1 polymer ?
#
loop_
_entity_poly.entity_id
_entity_poly.type
_entity_poly.pdbx_seq_one_letter_code
_entity_poly.pdbx_strand_id
1 'polypeptide(L)'
;MEKSKDELLAGISELSGLDPFPDEIFYQIFEIEDNVERTQYVEALRKEAGKLKRRPEFNNLYRAFVLDYSQRQKQTGKVTRFTDQPIELNCGEWEATDMGVKTVRYDKNAMPIAYYACSHPILPVEILKNVDTAQERISLAYFKSATWQKITVDRAVCANANKIVDALSQFGIEVTSDNAKSLVRYISDCVGLNPATLEPKKSINRLGWVGSSFTPYAQDIRYEGDMDYEVIFRNVAQKGDFGVWKALCKDLRKNIPLRMMMAASFASVLLEPLRVLPFVLHLWGTTGTGKTVALMVAMSIWGNPKMGGLVKTMNMTKNAIMRNAAFLCSIPFAGDELQTIKDKWQGNFDQLIYQITEGVDRGRARAYGGVEDTKTWKNSFIFTGEEPITKVNSGGGSKNRVIEIAIDGPLIEDGHYVSSVVQEHYGYAGRKFVEYIQETDLNRITERYREIFEQLCKLDTTDKQAMAMSCMLLADEIAVKLFFPEEQALQIGQVKQYLQSNYDVDVAERAYQQVLNWAAKNPVRFEDPKVDNSPNKGEVWGKIDEDKLIVNRDVLLAFLDQNGFDYTAVSKKWSEKGYLVRNSQGKFIHSTKVYGIKSSYIKFRLPQDDDATDKDGFMLVEGNDQEPLPFD
;
A
#
# COMPACT_ATOMS: atom_id res chain seq x y z
N MET A 1 -48.61 25.73 46.10
CA MET A 1 -48.01 25.29 47.38
C MET A 1 -47.67 23.81 47.23
N GLU A 2 -46.38 23.46 47.22
CA GLU A 2 -45.98 22.06 47.26
C GLU A 2 -46.37 21.45 48.60
N LYS A 3 -47.11 20.35 48.58
CA LYS A 3 -47.51 19.61 49.77
C LYS A 3 -46.32 19.00 50.46
N SER A 4 -46.25 19.05 51.78
CA SER A 4 -45.18 18.40 52.51
C SER A 4 -45.27 16.86 52.45
N LYS A 5 -44.17 16.16 52.73
CA LYS A 5 -44.12 14.67 52.76
C LYS A 5 -45.19 14.08 53.70
N ASP A 6 -45.40 14.71 54.85
CA ASP A 6 -46.41 14.31 55.82
C ASP A 6 -47.83 14.54 55.34
N GLU A 7 -48.10 15.64 54.60
CA GLU A 7 -49.36 15.89 54.00
C GLU A 7 -49.74 14.93 52.88
N LEU A 8 -48.75 14.46 52.11
CA LEU A 8 -48.98 13.44 51.08
C LEU A 8 -49.16 12.03 51.65
N LEU A 9 -48.46 11.69 52.75
CA LEU A 9 -48.69 10.46 53.47
C LEU A 9 -50.10 10.44 54.11
N ALA A 10 -50.53 11.55 54.73
CA ALA A 10 -51.85 11.70 55.24
C ALA A 10 -52.91 11.61 54.14
N GLY A 11 -52.64 12.24 53.00
CA GLY A 11 -53.57 12.25 51.87
C GLY A 11 -53.81 10.83 51.27
N ILE A 12 -52.84 9.92 51.32
CA ILE A 12 -53.06 8.50 50.96
C ILE A 12 -54.06 7.84 51.89
N SER A 13 -53.94 8.10 53.18
CA SER A 13 -54.82 7.50 54.19
C SER A 13 -56.28 7.95 54.07
N GLU A 14 -56.48 9.08 53.43
CA GLU A 14 -57.81 9.67 53.20
C GLU A 14 -58.49 9.27 51.87
N LEU A 15 -57.73 8.59 50.96
CA LEU A 15 -58.26 8.10 49.71
C LEU A 15 -59.30 7.01 49.90
N SER A 16 -60.40 7.12 49.15
CA SER A 16 -61.39 6.04 49.05
C SER A 16 -60.80 4.90 48.19
N GLY A 17 -61.39 3.71 48.25
CA GLY A 17 -60.93 2.55 47.50
C GLY A 17 -60.96 2.70 45.96
N LEU A 18 -61.53 3.83 45.44
CA LEU A 18 -61.66 4.12 44.00
C LEU A 18 -60.87 5.36 43.55
N ASP A 19 -60.35 6.17 44.47
CA ASP A 19 -59.62 7.39 44.12
C ASP A 19 -58.24 7.05 43.54
N PRO A 20 -57.78 7.73 42.47
CA PRO A 20 -56.45 7.53 41.94
C PRO A 20 -55.35 8.01 42.92
N PHE A 21 -54.21 7.37 42.92
CA PHE A 21 -53.01 7.88 43.61
C PHE A 21 -52.56 9.17 42.93
N PRO A 22 -52.34 10.30 43.67
CA PRO A 22 -51.86 11.55 43.08
C PRO A 22 -50.44 11.42 42.53
N ASP A 23 -50.17 11.93 41.32
CA ASP A 23 -48.87 11.91 40.67
C ASP A 23 -47.79 12.66 41.47
N GLU A 24 -48.18 13.67 42.25
CA GLU A 24 -47.26 14.44 43.11
C GLU A 24 -46.47 13.56 44.09
N ILE A 25 -47.07 12.44 44.55
CA ILE A 25 -46.41 11.48 45.43
C ILE A 25 -45.16 10.90 44.76
N PHE A 26 -45.25 10.57 43.48
CA PHE A 26 -44.17 9.97 42.73
C PHE A 26 -43.08 11.00 42.41
N TYR A 27 -43.44 12.25 42.06
CA TYR A 27 -42.46 13.32 41.85
C TYR A 27 -41.66 13.62 43.12
N GLN A 28 -42.29 13.73 44.28
CA GLN A 28 -41.57 13.96 45.54
C GLN A 28 -40.56 12.85 45.90
N ILE A 29 -40.82 11.59 45.53
CA ILE A 29 -39.86 10.49 45.78
C ILE A 29 -38.53 10.80 45.06
N PHE A 30 -38.56 11.39 43.88
CA PHE A 30 -37.34 11.69 43.10
C PHE A 30 -36.64 12.98 43.55
N GLU A 31 -37.28 13.86 44.26
CA GLU A 31 -36.70 15.07 44.86
C GLU A 31 -35.85 14.76 46.11
N ILE A 32 -36.09 13.63 46.76
CA ILE A 32 -35.31 13.22 47.94
C ILE A 32 -33.91 12.77 47.47
N GLU A 33 -32.87 13.52 47.84
CA GLU A 33 -31.48 13.22 47.45
C GLU A 33 -30.91 12.01 48.26
N ASP A 34 -31.23 11.92 49.54
CA ASP A 34 -30.75 10.83 50.41
C ASP A 34 -31.48 9.51 50.11
N ASN A 35 -30.72 8.49 49.80
CA ASN A 35 -31.24 7.18 49.40
C ASN A 35 -31.93 6.44 50.59
N VAL A 36 -31.49 6.67 51.82
CA VAL A 36 -32.07 6.03 53.00
C VAL A 36 -33.42 6.67 53.29
N GLU A 37 -33.47 8.01 53.27
CA GLU A 37 -34.70 8.77 53.46
C GLU A 37 -35.73 8.44 52.36
N ARG A 38 -35.28 8.37 51.10
CA ARG A 38 -36.11 7.97 49.93
C ARG A 38 -36.73 6.59 50.14
N THR A 39 -35.89 5.61 50.57
CA THR A 39 -36.37 4.25 50.81
C THR A 39 -37.38 4.18 51.93
N GLN A 40 -37.14 4.90 53.02
CA GLN A 40 -38.05 4.98 54.14
C GLN A 40 -39.39 5.60 53.75
N TYR A 41 -39.34 6.65 52.91
CA TYR A 41 -40.55 7.30 52.40
C TYR A 41 -41.36 6.37 51.48
N VAL A 42 -40.72 5.68 50.56
CA VAL A 42 -41.39 4.70 49.68
C VAL A 42 -42.02 3.55 50.50
N GLU A 43 -41.34 3.03 51.53
CA GLU A 43 -41.92 1.98 52.38
C GLU A 43 -43.08 2.51 53.24
N ALA A 44 -43.02 3.77 53.69
CA ALA A 44 -44.15 4.41 54.37
C ALA A 44 -45.40 4.53 53.45
N LEU A 45 -45.18 4.98 52.21
CA LEU A 45 -46.23 5.04 51.19
C LEU A 45 -46.82 3.65 50.84
N ARG A 46 -46.00 2.64 50.76
CA ARG A 46 -46.41 1.22 50.56
C ARG A 46 -47.25 0.70 51.72
N LYS A 47 -46.90 1.09 52.95
CA LYS A 47 -47.64 0.73 54.15
C LYS A 47 -49.03 1.38 54.15
N GLU A 48 -49.11 2.66 53.81
CA GLU A 48 -50.41 3.35 53.75
C GLU A 48 -51.27 2.77 52.62
N ALA A 49 -50.72 2.53 51.41
CA ALA A 49 -51.43 1.86 50.34
C ALA A 49 -51.88 0.42 50.71
N GLY A 50 -51.10 -0.25 51.60
CA GLY A 50 -51.44 -1.57 52.15
C GLY A 50 -52.68 -1.53 53.08
N LYS A 51 -52.86 -0.48 53.87
CA LYS A 51 -54.03 -0.29 54.71
C LYS A 51 -55.31 -0.19 53.84
N LEU A 52 -55.21 0.41 52.66
CA LEU A 52 -56.27 0.48 51.68
C LEU A 52 -56.45 -0.81 50.84
N LYS A 53 -55.66 -1.85 51.05
CA LYS A 53 -55.56 -3.10 50.28
C LYS A 53 -55.16 -2.86 48.80
N ARG A 54 -54.48 -1.74 48.49
CA ARG A 54 -54.09 -1.30 47.13
C ARG A 54 -52.58 -1.31 46.92
N ARG A 55 -51.81 -1.99 47.74
CA ARG A 55 -50.33 -2.10 47.62
C ARG A 55 -49.85 -2.59 46.27
N PRO A 56 -50.49 -3.59 45.59
CA PRO A 56 -50.09 -4.03 44.27
C PRO A 56 -50.28 -2.90 43.19
N GLU A 57 -51.35 -2.16 43.27
CA GLU A 57 -51.64 -1.04 42.38
C GLU A 57 -50.61 0.05 42.51
N PHE A 58 -50.32 0.51 43.75
CA PHE A 58 -49.29 1.48 44.03
C PHE A 58 -47.95 1.06 43.48
N ASN A 59 -47.54 -0.19 43.65
CA ASN A 59 -46.25 -0.72 43.14
C ASN A 59 -46.21 -0.71 41.60
N ASN A 60 -47.32 -1.00 40.93
CA ASN A 60 -47.39 -0.95 39.45
C ASN A 60 -47.31 0.49 38.94
N LEU A 61 -48.04 1.42 39.54
CA LEU A 61 -47.98 2.86 39.20
C LEU A 61 -46.59 3.41 39.46
N TYR A 62 -46.00 3.11 40.59
CA TYR A 62 -44.64 3.53 40.92
C TYR A 62 -43.63 3.02 39.88
N ARG A 63 -43.70 1.76 39.47
CA ARG A 63 -42.83 1.21 38.41
C ARG A 63 -43.05 1.92 37.07
N ALA A 64 -44.30 2.16 36.68
CA ALA A 64 -44.63 2.86 35.45
C ALA A 64 -44.04 4.28 35.47
N PHE A 65 -44.21 4.98 36.59
CA PHE A 65 -43.68 6.32 36.78
C PHE A 65 -42.14 6.37 36.72
N VAL A 66 -41.46 5.42 37.36
CA VAL A 66 -39.99 5.28 37.29
C VAL A 66 -39.53 5.12 35.86
N LEU A 67 -40.22 4.29 35.05
CA LEU A 67 -39.90 4.09 33.63
C LEU A 67 -40.12 5.38 32.83
N ASP A 68 -41.25 6.07 33.03
CA ASP A 68 -41.56 7.34 32.34
C ASP A 68 -40.57 8.43 32.75
N TYR A 69 -40.27 8.59 34.04
CA TYR A 69 -39.27 9.53 34.54
C TYR A 69 -37.88 9.28 33.91
N SER A 70 -37.47 8.02 33.85
CA SER A 70 -36.21 7.65 33.22
C SER A 70 -36.18 7.96 31.72
N GLN A 71 -37.32 7.82 31.01
CA GLN A 71 -37.42 8.17 29.59
C GLN A 71 -37.40 9.70 29.37
N ARG A 72 -38.09 10.48 30.23
CA ARG A 72 -38.03 11.94 30.19
C ARG A 72 -36.64 12.49 30.46
N GLN A 73 -35.90 11.92 31.42
CA GLN A 73 -34.49 12.27 31.69
C GLN A 73 -33.59 12.08 30.44
N LYS A 74 -33.88 11.08 29.63
CA LYS A 74 -33.17 10.88 28.35
C LYS A 74 -33.51 11.96 27.33
N GLN A 75 -34.74 12.44 27.31
CA GLN A 75 -35.21 13.47 26.36
C GLN A 75 -34.77 14.90 26.74
N THR A 76 -34.62 15.21 28.02
CA THR A 76 -34.17 16.51 28.52
C THR A 76 -32.68 16.78 28.39
N GLY A 77 -31.92 15.80 28.01
CA GLY A 77 -30.54 15.88 27.58
C GLY A 77 -29.57 16.62 28.51
N LYS A 78 -28.89 15.90 29.41
CA LYS A 78 -27.71 16.48 30.06
C LYS A 78 -26.62 16.71 29.03
N VAL A 79 -25.79 17.74 29.26
CA VAL A 79 -24.60 18.03 28.45
C VAL A 79 -23.33 17.65 29.19
N THR A 80 -22.28 17.35 28.46
CA THR A 80 -20.94 17.11 29.04
C THR A 80 -20.42 18.41 29.65
N ARG A 81 -19.81 18.30 30.86
CA ARG A 81 -19.31 19.45 31.64
C ARG A 81 -17.90 19.13 32.18
N PHE A 82 -16.99 18.91 31.27
CA PHE A 82 -15.57 18.72 31.61
C PHE A 82 -14.83 20.04 31.49
N THR A 83 -13.86 20.27 32.34
CA THR A 83 -12.97 21.42 32.25
C THR A 83 -12.16 21.37 30.96
N ASP A 84 -12.15 22.48 30.19
CA ASP A 84 -11.44 22.64 28.91
C ASP A 84 -11.75 21.53 27.87
N GLN A 85 -12.99 21.02 27.88
CA GLN A 85 -13.40 19.97 26.93
C GLN A 85 -13.32 20.47 25.48
N PRO A 86 -12.89 19.59 24.54
CA PRO A 86 -12.75 19.99 23.13
C PRO A 86 -14.07 20.33 22.44
N ILE A 87 -15.18 19.73 22.86
CA ILE A 87 -16.54 19.98 22.37
C ILE A 87 -17.56 19.72 23.48
N GLU A 88 -18.73 20.37 23.40
CA GLU A 88 -19.87 20.08 24.26
C GLU A 88 -20.85 19.14 23.54
N LEU A 89 -21.30 18.09 24.23
CA LEU A 89 -22.23 17.10 23.69
C LEU A 89 -23.41 16.89 24.58
N ASN A 90 -24.58 16.68 23.98
CA ASN A 90 -25.73 16.10 24.68
C ASN A 90 -25.39 14.64 25.03
N CYS A 91 -25.38 14.31 26.30
CA CYS A 91 -25.07 12.99 26.81
C CYS A 91 -26.28 12.24 27.42
N GLY A 92 -27.50 12.76 27.19
CA GLY A 92 -28.74 12.10 27.61
C GLY A 92 -28.85 11.89 29.12
N GLU A 93 -28.96 10.66 29.57
CA GLU A 93 -29.09 10.33 31.01
C GLU A 93 -27.77 10.43 31.80
N TRP A 94 -26.63 10.62 31.10
CA TRP A 94 -25.31 10.57 31.73
C TRP A 94 -24.94 11.89 32.43
N GLU A 95 -24.32 11.77 33.59
CA GLU A 95 -23.60 12.82 34.28
C GLU A 95 -22.14 12.73 33.92
N ALA A 96 -21.68 13.66 33.11
CA ALA A 96 -20.31 13.68 32.55
C ALA A 96 -19.60 14.94 33.07
N THR A 97 -18.75 14.79 34.08
CA THR A 97 -18.05 15.86 34.80
C THR A 97 -16.59 15.48 35.00
N ASP A 98 -15.76 16.37 35.55
CA ASP A 98 -14.35 16.09 35.84
C ASP A 98 -14.14 14.88 36.78
N MET A 99 -15.17 14.51 37.53
CA MET A 99 -15.17 13.29 38.38
C MET A 99 -15.45 12.00 37.59
N GLY A 100 -15.57 12.09 36.26
CA GLY A 100 -15.84 10.95 35.36
C GLY A 100 -17.26 10.93 34.83
N VAL A 101 -17.67 9.80 34.32
CA VAL A 101 -18.95 9.58 33.65
C VAL A 101 -19.75 8.50 34.36
N LYS A 102 -20.94 8.83 34.82
CA LYS A 102 -21.85 7.90 35.49
C LYS A 102 -23.30 8.19 35.10
N THR A 103 -24.18 7.22 35.35
CA THR A 103 -25.65 7.42 35.35
C THR A 103 -26.28 6.68 36.50
N VAL A 104 -27.46 7.13 36.90
CA VAL A 104 -28.27 6.46 37.90
C VAL A 104 -29.46 5.84 37.21
N ARG A 105 -29.68 4.57 37.40
CA ARG A 105 -30.87 3.84 36.95
C ARG A 105 -31.56 3.23 38.15
N TYR A 106 -32.83 3.00 38.00
CA TYR A 106 -33.64 2.44 39.07
C TYR A 106 -33.87 0.94 38.80
N ASP A 107 -33.72 0.13 39.82
CA ASP A 107 -34.00 -1.30 39.75
C ASP A 107 -35.53 -1.57 39.71
N LYS A 108 -35.94 -2.83 39.68
CA LYS A 108 -37.38 -3.25 39.71
C LYS A 108 -38.13 -2.80 40.95
N ASN A 109 -37.40 -2.42 42.03
CA ASN A 109 -37.95 -1.91 43.26
C ASN A 109 -37.86 -0.39 43.36
N ALA A 110 -37.45 0.27 42.23
CA ALA A 110 -37.19 1.70 42.15
C ALA A 110 -36.04 2.22 43.02
N MET A 111 -35.09 1.32 43.35
CA MET A 111 -33.86 1.70 44.05
C MET A 111 -32.84 2.25 43.08
N PRO A 112 -32.18 3.38 43.35
CA PRO A 112 -31.17 3.96 42.47
C PRO A 112 -29.90 3.09 42.49
N ILE A 113 -29.46 2.72 41.32
CA ILE A 113 -28.19 2.03 41.09
C ILE A 113 -27.32 2.92 40.22
N ALA A 114 -26.14 3.28 40.76
CA ALA A 114 -25.15 4.03 40.00
C ALA A 114 -24.39 3.09 39.03
N TYR A 115 -24.33 3.48 37.75
CA TYR A 115 -23.55 2.82 36.72
C TYR A 115 -22.44 3.76 36.28
N TYR A 116 -21.21 3.37 36.52
CA TYR A 116 -20.04 4.13 36.09
C TYR A 116 -19.64 3.70 34.68
N ALA A 117 -19.40 4.66 33.80
CA ALA A 117 -18.88 4.42 32.45
C ALA A 117 -17.37 4.60 32.40
N CYS A 118 -16.84 5.64 33.06
CA CYS A 118 -15.40 5.90 33.16
C CYS A 118 -15.13 6.76 34.40
N SER A 119 -13.99 6.54 35.06
CA SER A 119 -13.59 7.28 36.26
C SER A 119 -12.90 8.62 35.95
N HIS A 120 -12.61 8.91 34.70
CA HIS A 120 -12.07 10.19 34.24
C HIS A 120 -12.84 10.71 33.01
N PRO A 121 -12.68 12.01 32.63
CA PRO A 121 -13.33 12.58 31.46
C PRO A 121 -13.00 11.83 30.19
N ILE A 122 -14.02 11.48 29.42
CA ILE A 122 -13.94 10.88 28.11
C ILE A 122 -15.17 11.26 27.26
N LEU A 123 -14.97 11.58 25.98
CA LEU A 123 -16.09 11.86 25.07
C LEU A 123 -15.68 11.58 23.61
N PRO A 124 -16.64 11.19 22.73
CA PRO A 124 -16.41 11.16 21.29
C PRO A 124 -16.27 12.58 20.75
N VAL A 125 -15.28 12.86 19.92
CA VAL A 125 -15.03 14.20 19.37
C VAL A 125 -15.07 14.27 17.86
N GLU A 126 -14.97 13.13 17.18
CA GLU A 126 -14.97 13.09 15.73
C GLU A 126 -15.37 11.70 15.23
N ILE A 127 -16.13 11.65 14.15
CA ILE A 127 -16.41 10.42 13.39
C ILE A 127 -15.67 10.55 12.08
N LEU A 128 -14.86 9.54 11.76
CA LEU A 128 -14.09 9.44 10.52
C LEU A 128 -14.72 8.34 9.67
N LYS A 129 -15.03 8.67 8.41
CA LYS A 129 -15.56 7.71 7.44
C LYS A 129 -14.55 7.52 6.32
N ASN A 130 -13.98 6.31 6.24
CA ASN A 130 -12.99 5.97 5.23
C ASN A 130 -13.61 6.00 3.84
N VAL A 131 -12.98 6.72 2.91
CA VAL A 131 -13.50 6.92 1.55
C VAL A 131 -13.34 5.68 0.66
N ASP A 132 -12.37 4.79 0.95
CA ASP A 132 -12.14 3.56 0.19
C ASP A 132 -13.05 2.41 0.66
N THR A 133 -13.26 2.28 2.00
CA THR A 133 -13.94 1.13 2.60
C THR A 133 -15.33 1.45 3.15
N ALA A 134 -15.71 2.74 3.22
CA ALA A 134 -16.90 3.26 3.89
C ALA A 134 -17.00 2.88 5.39
N GLN A 135 -15.97 2.30 5.98
CA GLN A 135 -15.92 1.98 7.40
C GLN A 135 -15.80 3.26 8.24
N GLU A 136 -16.38 3.21 9.43
CA GLU A 136 -16.34 4.35 10.35
C GLU A 136 -15.43 4.06 11.53
N ARG A 137 -14.67 5.08 11.95
CA ARG A 137 -13.88 5.13 13.17
C ARG A 137 -14.34 6.28 14.04
N ILE A 138 -14.23 6.13 15.35
CA ILE A 138 -14.59 7.16 16.32
C ILE A 138 -13.33 7.62 17.04
N SER A 139 -13.10 8.93 17.03
CA SER A 139 -12.06 9.55 17.84
C SER A 139 -12.63 9.91 19.20
N LEU A 140 -12.03 9.38 20.24
CA LEU A 140 -12.34 9.65 21.64
C LEU A 140 -11.30 10.60 22.21
N ALA A 141 -11.72 11.71 22.80
CA ALA A 141 -10.87 12.52 23.64
C ALA A 141 -11.02 12.06 25.10
N TYR A 142 -9.92 11.97 25.81
CA TYR A 142 -9.88 11.62 27.23
C TYR A 142 -8.86 12.48 27.98
N PHE A 143 -9.14 12.79 29.23
CA PHE A 143 -8.29 13.63 30.05
C PHE A 143 -7.39 12.78 30.94
N LYS A 144 -6.08 12.92 30.76
CA LYS A 144 -5.08 12.20 31.55
C LYS A 144 -3.81 13.03 31.68
N SER A 145 -3.14 12.94 32.84
CA SER A 145 -1.90 13.70 33.11
C SER A 145 -2.04 15.20 32.84
N ALA A 146 -3.17 15.78 33.29
CA ALA A 146 -3.53 17.19 33.14
C ALA A 146 -3.67 17.70 31.68
N THR A 147 -3.86 16.81 30.72
CA THR A 147 -4.04 17.16 29.31
C THR A 147 -5.11 16.31 28.64
N TRP A 148 -5.83 16.93 27.69
CA TRP A 148 -6.68 16.19 26.78
C TRP A 148 -5.84 15.44 25.75
N GLN A 149 -6.06 14.14 25.65
CA GLN A 149 -5.44 13.25 24.67
C GLN A 149 -6.52 12.70 23.74
N LYS A 150 -6.13 12.22 22.57
CA LYS A 150 -7.05 11.69 21.56
C LYS A 150 -6.62 10.31 21.10
N ILE A 151 -7.57 9.40 20.96
CA ILE A 151 -7.39 8.08 20.36
C ILE A 151 -8.49 7.84 19.34
N THR A 152 -8.15 7.21 18.21
CA THR A 152 -9.12 6.82 17.17
C THR A 152 -9.22 5.30 17.12
N VAL A 153 -10.42 4.77 17.24
CA VAL A 153 -10.73 3.34 17.24
C VAL A 153 -11.85 3.01 16.26
N ASP A 154 -11.89 1.78 15.79
CA ASP A 154 -12.98 1.34 14.91
C ASP A 154 -14.33 1.43 15.61
N ARG A 155 -15.37 1.84 14.91
CA ARG A 155 -16.73 1.93 15.45
C ARG A 155 -17.20 0.60 16.04
N ALA A 156 -16.78 -0.53 15.45
CA ALA A 156 -17.08 -1.86 15.96
C ALA A 156 -16.44 -2.16 17.35
N VAL A 157 -15.36 -1.47 17.69
CA VAL A 157 -14.73 -1.53 19.03
C VAL A 157 -15.63 -0.81 20.04
N CYS A 158 -16.09 0.40 19.71
CA CYS A 158 -17.00 1.17 20.56
C CYS A 158 -18.38 0.51 20.75
N ALA A 159 -18.74 -0.46 19.93
CA ALA A 159 -19.99 -1.21 20.01
C ALA A 159 -19.86 -2.54 20.79
N ASN A 160 -18.66 -2.91 21.27
CA ASN A 160 -18.40 -4.20 21.91
C ASN A 160 -17.63 -4.05 23.23
N ALA A 161 -18.24 -4.48 24.33
CA ALA A 161 -17.70 -4.33 25.67
C ALA A 161 -16.35 -5.04 25.89
N ASN A 162 -16.10 -6.18 25.26
CA ASN A 162 -14.80 -6.86 25.40
C ASN A 162 -13.72 -6.16 24.58
N LYS A 163 -14.03 -5.80 23.32
CA LYS A 163 -13.06 -5.14 22.43
C LYS A 163 -12.66 -3.75 22.94
N ILE A 164 -13.59 -3.01 23.58
CA ILE A 164 -13.31 -1.66 24.07
C ILE A 164 -12.32 -1.71 25.24
N VAL A 165 -12.38 -2.74 26.08
CA VAL A 165 -11.40 -2.95 27.17
C VAL A 165 -10.00 -3.12 26.58
N ASP A 166 -9.82 -4.04 25.65
CA ASP A 166 -8.53 -4.31 25.02
C ASP A 166 -7.96 -3.08 24.30
N ALA A 167 -8.81 -2.34 23.59
CA ALA A 167 -8.38 -1.19 22.81
C ALA A 167 -8.03 0.04 23.64
N LEU A 168 -8.75 0.31 24.74
CA LEU A 168 -8.57 1.55 25.49
C LEU A 168 -7.63 1.41 26.69
N SER A 169 -7.57 0.23 27.34
CA SER A 169 -6.73 0.02 28.53
C SER A 169 -5.24 0.23 28.26
N GLN A 170 -4.75 -0.12 27.07
CA GLN A 170 -3.36 0.10 26.67
C GLN A 170 -2.94 1.58 26.64
N PHE A 171 -3.89 2.51 26.50
CA PHE A 171 -3.64 3.95 26.59
C PHE A 171 -3.86 4.50 28.02
N GLY A 172 -4.11 3.61 28.98
CA GLY A 172 -4.36 3.93 30.37
C GLY A 172 -5.69 4.61 30.61
N ILE A 173 -6.67 4.38 29.74
CA ILE A 173 -8.08 4.72 29.99
C ILE A 173 -8.64 3.65 30.94
N GLU A 174 -9.26 4.08 32.03
CA GLU A 174 -9.77 3.17 33.04
C GLU A 174 -11.10 2.53 32.61
N VAL A 175 -10.95 1.49 31.80
CA VAL A 175 -12.04 0.63 31.35
C VAL A 175 -11.74 -0.82 31.77
N THR A 176 -12.72 -1.44 32.39
CA THR A 176 -12.67 -2.82 32.90
C THR A 176 -13.90 -3.60 32.43
N SER A 177 -13.96 -4.89 32.68
CA SER A 177 -15.16 -5.71 32.41
C SER A 177 -16.41 -5.19 33.09
N ASP A 178 -16.26 -4.51 34.23
CA ASP A 178 -17.39 -4.05 35.04
C ASP A 178 -18.06 -2.79 34.46
N ASN A 179 -17.27 -1.83 33.93
CA ASN A 179 -17.77 -0.57 33.40
C ASN A 179 -17.89 -0.52 31.88
N ALA A 180 -17.30 -1.46 31.13
CA ALA A 180 -17.23 -1.48 29.68
C ALA A 180 -18.62 -1.36 29.00
N LYS A 181 -19.64 -2.06 29.51
CA LYS A 181 -21.01 -1.98 28.97
C LYS A 181 -21.60 -0.57 29.11
N SER A 182 -21.31 0.07 30.24
CA SER A 182 -21.75 1.46 30.50
C SER A 182 -21.01 2.44 29.60
N LEU A 183 -19.72 2.27 29.39
CA LEU A 183 -18.91 3.09 28.48
C LEU A 183 -19.36 2.96 27.02
N VAL A 184 -19.58 1.75 26.52
CA VAL A 184 -20.13 1.50 25.18
C VAL A 184 -21.46 2.25 25.00
N ARG A 185 -22.35 2.17 25.99
CA ARG A 185 -23.65 2.83 25.92
C ARG A 185 -23.53 4.36 25.96
N TYR A 186 -22.69 4.89 26.84
CA TYR A 186 -22.41 6.33 26.92
C TYR A 186 -21.91 6.87 25.57
N ILE A 187 -20.91 6.23 24.96
CA ILE A 187 -20.39 6.63 23.65
C ILE A 187 -21.49 6.57 22.58
N SER A 188 -22.29 5.50 22.58
CA SER A 188 -23.40 5.34 21.63
C SER A 188 -24.45 6.42 21.80
N ASP A 189 -24.82 6.75 23.04
CA ASP A 189 -25.80 7.80 23.33
C ASP A 189 -25.27 9.19 22.89
N CYS A 190 -24.00 9.52 23.21
CA CYS A 190 -23.38 10.76 22.73
C CYS A 190 -23.34 10.86 21.21
N VAL A 191 -22.99 9.80 20.48
CA VAL A 191 -22.98 9.79 19.02
C VAL A 191 -24.39 9.96 18.46
N GLY A 192 -25.37 9.24 19.02
CA GLY A 192 -26.75 9.25 18.53
C GLY A 192 -27.48 10.57 18.78
N LEU A 193 -27.16 11.28 19.88
CA LEU A 193 -27.81 12.52 20.28
C LEU A 193 -27.19 13.77 19.63
N ASN A 194 -26.04 13.67 18.97
CA ASN A 194 -25.31 14.80 18.42
C ASN A 194 -24.95 14.65 16.92
N PRO A 195 -25.87 14.29 16.03
CA PRO A 195 -25.56 14.01 14.63
C PRO A 195 -25.01 15.24 13.88
N ALA A 196 -25.40 16.46 14.27
CA ALA A 196 -24.90 17.69 13.65
C ALA A 196 -23.47 18.04 14.12
N THR A 197 -23.17 17.82 15.41
CA THR A 197 -21.83 18.10 15.97
C THR A 197 -20.80 17.05 15.58
N LEU A 198 -21.23 15.79 15.47
CA LEU A 198 -20.41 14.61 15.12
C LEU A 198 -20.70 14.15 13.68
N GLU A 199 -20.84 15.08 12.75
CA GLU A 199 -20.98 14.75 11.34
C GLU A 199 -19.73 13.96 10.85
N PRO A 200 -19.91 12.83 10.13
CA PRO A 200 -18.80 12.04 9.65
C PRO A 200 -17.91 12.81 8.66
N LYS A 201 -16.63 12.94 8.98
CA LYS A 201 -15.61 13.54 8.13
C LYS A 201 -14.95 12.49 7.25
N LYS A 202 -14.62 12.86 6.02
CA LYS A 202 -13.87 12.00 5.12
C LYS A 202 -12.50 11.67 5.70
N SER A 203 -12.11 10.42 5.62
CA SER A 203 -10.81 9.94 6.10
C SER A 203 -10.22 8.88 5.18
N ILE A 204 -8.93 8.64 5.35
CA ILE A 204 -8.17 7.65 4.59
C ILE A 204 -6.99 7.14 5.41
N ASN A 205 -6.53 5.92 5.12
CA ASN A 205 -5.38 5.29 5.77
C ASN A 205 -4.19 5.07 4.82
N ARG A 206 -4.16 5.76 3.68
CA ARG A 206 -3.11 5.68 2.66
C ARG A 206 -2.80 7.05 2.05
N LEU A 207 -1.76 7.12 1.28
CA LEU A 207 -1.38 8.27 0.45
C LEU A 207 -1.98 8.15 -0.97
N GLY A 208 -1.75 9.17 -1.81
CA GLY A 208 -2.08 9.15 -3.23
C GLY A 208 -3.47 9.66 -3.57
N TRP A 209 -3.96 9.31 -4.75
CA TRP A 209 -5.22 9.79 -5.29
C TRP A 209 -6.45 9.27 -4.56
N VAL A 210 -7.42 10.15 -4.36
CA VAL A 210 -8.77 9.89 -3.83
C VAL A 210 -9.76 10.63 -4.72
N GLY A 211 -10.22 9.98 -5.77
CA GLY A 211 -10.94 10.68 -6.84
C GLY A 211 -10.07 11.76 -7.47
N SER A 212 -10.50 13.02 -7.43
CA SER A 212 -9.74 14.19 -7.90
C SER A 212 -8.84 14.82 -6.82
N SER A 213 -8.95 14.41 -5.56
CA SER A 213 -8.12 14.88 -4.46
C SER A 213 -6.86 14.04 -4.32
N PHE A 214 -5.81 14.58 -3.70
CA PHE A 214 -4.55 13.87 -3.46
C PHE A 214 -4.10 14.02 -2.01
N THR A 215 -3.88 12.90 -1.32
CA THR A 215 -3.37 12.88 0.06
C THR A 215 -1.84 12.77 0.09
N PRO A 216 -1.17 13.56 0.95
CA PRO A 216 -1.69 14.32 2.09
C PRO A 216 -2.05 15.78 1.80
N TYR A 217 -2.16 16.22 0.54
CA TYR A 217 -2.36 17.65 0.20
C TYR A 217 -3.83 18.10 0.33
N ALA A 218 -4.78 17.17 0.23
CA ALA A 218 -6.20 17.44 0.43
C ALA A 218 -6.49 17.85 1.88
N GLN A 219 -7.18 18.98 2.08
CA GLN A 219 -7.48 19.50 3.42
C GLN A 219 -8.76 18.92 4.02
N ASP A 220 -9.68 18.45 3.18
CA ASP A 220 -10.98 17.88 3.56
C ASP A 220 -10.92 16.38 3.91
N ILE A 221 -9.75 15.73 3.75
CA ILE A 221 -9.54 14.31 4.04
C ILE A 221 -8.57 14.16 5.21
N ARG A 222 -9.02 13.47 6.28
CA ARG A 222 -8.22 13.20 7.47
C ARG A 222 -7.46 11.88 7.34
N TYR A 223 -6.23 11.85 7.84
CA TYR A 223 -5.52 10.59 8.02
C TYR A 223 -6.07 9.85 9.24
N GLU A 224 -6.36 8.55 9.07
CA GLU A 224 -6.88 7.68 10.12
C GLU A 224 -6.10 6.35 10.25
N GLY A 225 -4.95 6.24 9.59
CA GLY A 225 -4.15 5.01 9.56
C GLY A 225 -3.46 4.70 10.88
N ASP A 226 -2.72 3.59 10.87
CA ASP A 226 -1.93 3.14 12.02
C ASP A 226 -0.79 4.11 12.34
N MET A 227 -0.38 4.17 13.60
CA MET A 227 0.68 5.06 14.08
C MET A 227 2.02 4.80 13.38
N ASP A 228 2.31 3.56 12.99
CA ASP A 228 3.53 3.19 12.26
C ASP A 228 3.62 3.88 10.90
N TYR A 229 2.48 4.01 10.21
CA TYR A 229 2.39 4.71 8.93
C TYR A 229 2.20 6.23 9.07
N GLU A 230 1.76 6.71 10.21
CA GLU A 230 1.61 8.15 10.46
C GLU A 230 2.94 8.89 10.33
N VAL A 231 4.03 8.27 10.78
CA VAL A 231 5.39 8.82 10.62
C VAL A 231 5.74 9.01 9.14
N ILE A 232 5.40 8.02 8.29
CA ILE A 232 5.64 8.11 6.84
C ILE A 232 4.72 9.14 6.21
N PHE A 233 3.44 9.18 6.62
CA PHE A 233 2.48 10.18 6.16
C PHE A 233 2.98 11.60 6.45
N ARG A 234 3.48 11.86 7.65
CA ARG A 234 4.05 13.14 8.05
C ARG A 234 5.36 13.48 7.35
N ASN A 235 6.12 12.49 6.87
CA ASN A 235 7.34 12.71 6.10
C ASN A 235 7.05 13.26 4.69
N VAL A 236 5.83 13.10 4.15
CA VAL A 236 5.39 13.75 2.91
C VAL A 236 5.00 15.19 3.23
N ALA A 237 6.00 16.01 3.45
CA ALA A 237 5.89 17.40 3.90
C ALA A 237 6.91 18.29 3.18
N GLN A 238 6.72 19.58 3.28
CA GLN A 238 7.62 20.59 2.73
C GLN A 238 8.55 21.10 3.82
N LYS A 239 9.84 21.25 3.50
CA LYS A 239 10.84 21.87 4.38
C LYS A 239 11.87 22.65 3.57
N GLY A 240 12.40 23.73 4.15
CA GLY A 240 13.51 24.52 3.62
C GLY A 240 13.13 25.42 2.45
N ASP A 241 14.07 25.68 1.57
CA ASP A 241 13.94 26.58 0.43
C ASP A 241 13.85 25.82 -0.90
N PHE A 242 12.80 26.11 -1.68
CA PHE A 242 12.57 25.47 -2.97
C PHE A 242 13.59 25.90 -4.04
N GLY A 243 14.11 27.13 -3.96
CA GLY A 243 15.12 27.64 -4.87
C GLY A 243 16.44 26.89 -4.74
N VAL A 244 16.86 26.59 -3.51
CA VAL A 244 18.05 25.77 -3.23
C VAL A 244 17.90 24.37 -3.80
N TRP A 245 16.75 23.72 -3.57
CA TRP A 245 16.45 22.40 -4.14
C TRP A 245 16.48 22.43 -5.67
N LYS A 246 15.85 23.43 -6.29
CA LYS A 246 15.83 23.59 -7.76
C LYS A 246 17.24 23.75 -8.35
N ALA A 247 18.08 24.60 -7.73
CA ALA A 247 19.43 24.83 -8.20
C ALA A 247 20.27 23.55 -8.17
N LEU A 248 20.19 22.79 -7.07
CA LEU A 248 20.85 21.49 -6.96
C LEU A 248 20.33 20.51 -8.02
N CYS A 249 19.01 20.35 -8.11
CA CYS A 249 18.41 19.39 -9.05
C CYS A 249 18.70 19.74 -10.50
N LYS A 250 18.75 21.02 -10.88
CA LYS A 250 19.14 21.46 -12.22
C LYS A 250 20.54 20.96 -12.60
N ASP A 251 21.48 20.98 -11.69
CA ASP A 251 22.84 20.47 -11.93
C ASP A 251 22.84 18.93 -12.05
N LEU A 252 22.19 18.24 -11.12
CA LEU A 252 22.09 16.78 -11.09
C LEU A 252 21.38 16.22 -12.34
N ARG A 253 20.40 16.93 -12.90
CA ARG A 253 19.63 16.54 -14.08
C ARG A 253 20.45 16.52 -15.38
N LYS A 254 21.66 17.07 -15.40
CA LYS A 254 22.60 16.91 -16.51
C LYS A 254 23.02 15.44 -16.71
N ASN A 255 22.99 14.65 -15.64
CA ASN A 255 23.22 13.22 -15.67
C ASN A 255 21.91 12.48 -16.03
N ILE A 256 21.88 11.78 -17.17
CA ILE A 256 20.66 11.11 -17.68
C ILE A 256 20.11 10.06 -16.69
N PRO A 257 20.89 9.12 -16.11
CA PRO A 257 20.44 8.22 -15.05
C PRO A 257 19.75 8.92 -13.87
N LEU A 258 20.33 9.97 -13.31
CA LEU A 258 19.72 10.75 -12.22
C LEU A 258 18.41 11.41 -12.67
N ARG A 259 18.40 11.98 -13.85
CA ARG A 259 17.20 12.58 -14.44
C ARG A 259 16.09 11.56 -14.64
N MET A 260 16.42 10.34 -15.10
CA MET A 260 15.47 9.24 -15.24
C MET A 260 14.90 8.78 -13.89
N MET A 261 15.70 8.76 -12.82
CA MET A 261 15.21 8.46 -11.48
C MET A 261 14.21 9.52 -10.99
N MET A 262 14.51 10.81 -11.22
CA MET A 262 13.57 11.88 -10.91
C MET A 262 12.30 11.79 -11.76
N ALA A 263 12.43 11.50 -13.05
CA ALA A 263 11.31 11.30 -13.97
C ALA A 263 10.43 10.11 -13.53
N ALA A 264 11.02 8.97 -13.12
CA ALA A 264 10.29 7.83 -12.59
C ALA A 264 9.56 8.17 -11.29
N SER A 265 10.16 9.01 -10.45
CA SER A 265 9.55 9.50 -9.21
C SER A 265 8.30 10.36 -9.51
N PHE A 266 8.39 11.34 -10.40
CA PHE A 266 7.24 12.14 -10.85
C PHE A 266 6.19 11.29 -11.58
N ALA A 267 6.61 10.33 -12.42
CA ALA A 267 5.72 9.46 -13.18
C ALA A 267 4.77 8.65 -12.30
N SER A 268 5.15 8.36 -11.07
CA SER A 268 4.34 7.57 -10.13
C SER A 268 2.91 8.11 -9.98
N VAL A 269 2.76 9.42 -9.84
CA VAL A 269 1.43 10.04 -9.67
C VAL A 269 0.62 10.15 -10.96
N LEU A 270 1.23 9.89 -12.13
CA LEU A 270 0.55 9.84 -13.42
C LEU A 270 -0.04 8.45 -13.72
N LEU A 271 0.42 7.39 -13.04
CA LEU A 271 0.02 6.01 -13.36
C LEU A 271 -1.48 5.77 -13.17
N GLU A 272 -2.07 6.30 -12.12
CA GLU A 272 -3.50 6.14 -11.85
C GLU A 272 -4.38 6.95 -12.81
N PRO A 273 -4.18 8.27 -13.01
CA PRO A 273 -4.95 9.06 -13.98
C PRO A 273 -4.86 8.53 -15.41
N LEU A 274 -3.69 8.06 -15.82
CA LEU A 274 -3.45 7.52 -17.17
C LEU A 274 -3.79 6.04 -17.30
N ARG A 275 -4.17 5.37 -16.21
CA ARG A 275 -4.46 3.91 -16.14
C ARG A 275 -3.29 3.04 -16.58
N VAL A 276 -2.07 3.49 -16.31
CA VAL A 276 -0.84 2.76 -16.60
C VAL A 276 -0.55 1.76 -15.47
N LEU A 277 0.14 0.66 -15.81
CA LEU A 277 0.55 -0.33 -14.82
C LEU A 277 1.76 0.17 -14.01
N PRO A 278 1.91 -0.27 -12.76
CA PRO A 278 3.14 -0.10 -12.02
C PRO A 278 4.35 -0.66 -12.79
N PHE A 279 5.51 -0.03 -12.64
CA PHE A 279 6.75 -0.45 -13.26
C PHE A 279 7.92 -0.33 -12.28
N VAL A 280 9.04 -0.94 -12.64
CA VAL A 280 10.29 -0.89 -11.85
C VAL A 280 11.35 -0.15 -12.65
N LEU A 281 11.99 0.83 -12.00
CA LEU A 281 13.27 1.39 -12.44
C LEU A 281 14.36 0.90 -11.48
N HIS A 282 15.37 0.22 -11.99
CA HIS A 282 16.48 -0.30 -11.19
C HIS A 282 17.82 0.28 -11.60
N LEU A 283 18.48 0.91 -10.65
CA LEU A 283 19.81 1.47 -10.83
C LEU A 283 20.83 0.55 -10.16
N TRP A 284 21.75 -0.04 -10.91
CA TRP A 284 22.69 -1.00 -10.36
C TRP A 284 24.13 -0.73 -10.79
N GLY A 285 25.08 -1.18 -10.00
CA GLY A 285 26.51 -1.01 -10.25
C GLY A 285 27.34 -1.09 -8.96
N THR A 286 28.62 -0.85 -9.06
CA THR A 286 29.56 -0.96 -7.93
C THR A 286 29.21 -0.04 -6.76
N THR A 287 29.66 -0.45 -5.55
CA THR A 287 29.50 0.37 -4.33
C THR A 287 30.24 1.71 -4.45
N GLY A 288 29.69 2.74 -3.82
CA GLY A 288 30.32 4.07 -3.78
C GLY A 288 30.00 4.99 -4.96
N THR A 289 29.14 4.57 -5.90
CA THR A 289 28.76 5.38 -7.07
C THR A 289 27.67 6.43 -6.80
N GLY A 290 27.15 6.55 -5.56
CA GLY A 290 26.12 7.54 -5.21
C GLY A 290 24.68 7.09 -5.42
N LYS A 291 24.40 5.80 -5.65
CA LYS A 291 23.04 5.26 -5.90
C LYS A 291 22.02 5.58 -4.81
N THR A 292 22.39 5.40 -3.54
CA THR A 292 21.54 5.73 -2.39
C THR A 292 21.20 7.20 -2.35
N VAL A 293 22.17 8.07 -2.63
CA VAL A 293 21.94 9.53 -2.68
C VAL A 293 21.04 9.90 -3.86
N ALA A 294 21.20 9.25 -5.01
CA ALA A 294 20.33 9.43 -6.16
C ALA A 294 18.88 9.06 -5.83
N LEU A 295 18.67 7.99 -5.05
CA LEU A 295 17.35 7.60 -4.54
C LEU A 295 16.79 8.66 -3.58
N MET A 296 17.63 9.24 -2.71
CA MET A 296 17.22 10.34 -1.84
C MET A 296 16.82 11.59 -2.64
N VAL A 297 17.54 11.93 -3.71
CA VAL A 297 17.17 13.03 -4.63
C VAL A 297 15.80 12.78 -5.23
N ALA A 298 15.53 11.58 -5.75
CA ALA A 298 14.23 11.21 -6.33
C ALA A 298 13.08 11.30 -5.30
N MET A 299 13.32 10.96 -4.03
CA MET A 299 12.31 11.01 -2.98
C MET A 299 12.14 12.39 -2.33
N SER A 300 13.16 13.27 -2.41
CA SER A 300 13.06 14.65 -1.96
C SER A 300 12.00 15.48 -2.70
N ILE A 301 11.56 15.01 -3.85
CA ILE A 301 10.41 15.55 -4.60
C ILE A 301 9.15 15.59 -3.72
N TRP A 302 8.91 14.54 -2.93
CA TRP A 302 7.68 14.31 -2.16
C TRP A 302 7.80 14.72 -0.70
N GLY A 303 8.97 14.59 -0.09
CA GLY A 303 9.14 14.85 1.33
C GLY A 303 10.53 14.49 1.83
N ASN A 304 10.63 14.21 3.13
CA ASN A 304 11.90 13.88 3.78
C ASN A 304 12.47 12.55 3.23
N PRO A 305 13.59 12.58 2.48
CA PRO A 305 14.17 11.39 1.86
C PRO A 305 15.01 10.54 2.82
N LYS A 306 14.85 10.74 4.14
CA LYS A 306 15.61 9.99 5.15
C LYS A 306 15.40 8.48 5.01
N MET A 307 16.48 7.73 5.21
CA MET A 307 16.44 6.27 5.31
C MET A 307 15.53 5.83 6.47
N GLY A 308 14.66 4.85 6.22
CA GLY A 308 13.59 4.45 7.13
C GLY A 308 12.32 5.32 7.03
N GLY A 309 12.40 6.49 6.40
CA GLY A 309 11.29 7.36 6.06
C GLY A 309 10.70 7.03 4.67
N LEU A 310 10.90 7.94 3.70
CA LEU A 310 10.46 7.69 2.31
C LEU A 310 11.40 6.77 1.54
N VAL A 311 12.69 6.72 1.89
CA VAL A 311 13.63 5.72 1.36
C VAL A 311 13.67 4.52 2.32
N LYS A 312 13.47 3.31 1.79
CA LYS A 312 13.44 2.07 2.56
C LYS A 312 14.67 1.22 2.27
N THR A 313 15.19 0.51 3.26
CA THR A 313 16.08 -0.62 2.98
C THR A 313 15.25 -1.81 2.52
N MET A 314 15.76 -2.60 1.58
CA MET A 314 15.00 -3.75 1.08
C MET A 314 15.11 -4.98 2.00
N ASN A 315 15.75 -4.85 3.18
CA ASN A 315 15.76 -5.90 4.20
C ASN A 315 14.39 -6.04 4.90
N MET A 316 13.35 -6.34 4.15
CA MET A 316 11.98 -6.47 4.65
C MET A 316 11.30 -7.73 4.11
N THR A 317 10.20 -8.14 4.75
CA THR A 317 9.39 -9.27 4.30
C THR A 317 8.54 -8.88 3.10
N LYS A 318 8.12 -9.89 2.31
CA LYS A 318 7.20 -9.73 1.19
C LYS A 318 5.91 -8.96 1.57
N ASN A 319 5.31 -9.34 2.69
CA ASN A 319 4.09 -8.68 3.17
C ASN A 319 4.33 -7.21 3.54
N ALA A 320 5.50 -6.89 4.08
CA ALA A 320 5.86 -5.50 4.38
C ALA A 320 6.01 -4.67 3.09
N ILE A 321 6.60 -5.23 2.03
CA ILE A 321 6.69 -4.55 0.72
C ILE A 321 5.29 -4.24 0.19
N MET A 322 4.38 -5.22 0.15
CA MET A 322 3.02 -5.05 -0.35
C MET A 322 2.21 -4.03 0.48
N ARG A 323 2.36 -4.07 1.82
CA ARG A 323 1.69 -3.10 2.71
C ARG A 323 2.22 -1.68 2.50
N ASN A 324 3.53 -1.50 2.36
CA ASN A 324 4.12 -0.21 2.08
C ASN A 324 3.71 0.31 0.69
N ALA A 325 3.69 -0.55 -0.34
CA ALA A 325 3.23 -0.18 -1.67
C ALA A 325 1.77 0.30 -1.65
N ALA A 326 0.88 -0.43 -0.98
CA ALA A 326 -0.52 -0.06 -0.83
C ALA A 326 -0.71 1.23 -0.02
N PHE A 327 0.12 1.46 1.00
CA PHE A 327 0.10 2.69 1.79
C PHE A 327 0.57 3.90 0.96
N LEU A 328 1.68 3.79 0.23
CA LEU A 328 2.19 4.85 -0.65
C LEU A 328 1.24 5.12 -1.83
N CYS A 329 0.58 4.10 -2.31
CA CYS A 329 -0.45 4.05 -3.34
C CYS A 329 -0.01 4.68 -4.69
N SER A 330 0.06 6.01 -4.79
CA SER A 330 0.51 6.74 -6.01
C SER A 330 1.87 7.40 -5.84
N ILE A 331 2.39 7.52 -4.62
CA ILE A 331 3.76 8.03 -4.36
C ILE A 331 4.76 6.92 -4.66
N PRO A 332 5.95 7.20 -5.23
CA PRO A 332 6.90 6.18 -5.57
C PRO A 332 7.35 5.36 -4.37
N PHE A 333 7.59 4.06 -4.59
CA PHE A 333 8.21 3.18 -3.61
C PHE A 333 9.72 3.16 -3.88
N ALA A 334 10.50 3.70 -2.96
CA ALA A 334 11.96 3.75 -3.07
C ALA A 334 12.63 2.71 -2.16
N GLY A 335 13.39 1.80 -2.75
CA GLY A 335 14.06 0.72 -2.03
C GLY A 335 15.56 0.64 -2.34
N ASP A 336 16.39 0.74 -1.30
CA ASP A 336 17.84 0.67 -1.38
C ASP A 336 18.35 -0.74 -1.07
N GLU A 337 19.46 -1.13 -1.71
CA GLU A 337 20.15 -2.42 -1.53
C GLU A 337 19.24 -3.64 -1.81
N LEU A 338 18.68 -3.72 -3.01
CA LEU A 338 17.76 -4.80 -3.40
C LEU A 338 18.37 -6.20 -3.20
N GLN A 339 19.69 -6.35 -3.32
CA GLN A 339 20.37 -7.63 -3.09
C GLN A 339 20.15 -8.21 -1.69
N THR A 340 19.83 -7.40 -0.69
CA THR A 340 19.58 -7.87 0.69
C THR A 340 18.35 -8.77 0.81
N ILE A 341 17.47 -8.75 -0.18
CA ILE A 341 16.32 -9.66 -0.25
C ILE A 341 16.68 -11.05 -0.78
N LYS A 342 17.80 -11.19 -1.49
CA LYS A 342 18.18 -12.36 -2.32
C LYS A 342 18.08 -13.68 -1.55
N ASP A 343 18.56 -13.72 -0.32
CA ASP A 343 18.54 -14.93 0.52
C ASP A 343 17.11 -15.33 0.93
N LYS A 344 16.24 -14.34 1.16
CA LYS A 344 14.85 -14.55 1.57
C LYS A 344 13.93 -14.99 0.43
N TRP A 345 14.34 -14.78 -0.83
CA TRP A 345 13.55 -15.05 -2.04
C TRP A 345 14.18 -16.14 -2.92
N GLN A 346 15.08 -16.93 -2.37
CA GLN A 346 15.81 -17.99 -3.11
C GLN A 346 16.48 -17.48 -4.40
N GLY A 347 16.90 -16.20 -4.38
CA GLY A 347 17.59 -15.56 -5.51
C GLY A 347 16.73 -15.27 -6.75
N ASN A 348 15.41 -15.46 -6.68
CA ASN A 348 14.51 -15.21 -7.81
C ASN A 348 13.66 -13.97 -7.57
N PHE A 349 14.00 -12.85 -8.22
CA PHE A 349 13.26 -11.61 -8.18
C PHE A 349 12.01 -11.59 -9.08
N ASP A 350 11.90 -12.51 -10.05
CA ASP A 350 10.80 -12.51 -11.01
C ASP A 350 9.43 -12.50 -10.31
N GLN A 351 9.27 -13.30 -9.25
CA GLN A 351 8.03 -13.37 -8.49
C GLN A 351 7.71 -12.05 -7.76
N LEU A 352 8.73 -11.36 -7.23
CA LEU A 352 8.56 -10.04 -6.63
C LEU A 352 8.07 -9.03 -7.67
N ILE A 353 8.78 -8.97 -8.81
CA ILE A 353 8.47 -8.05 -9.90
C ILE A 353 7.04 -8.24 -10.40
N TYR A 354 6.64 -9.49 -10.65
CA TYR A 354 5.25 -9.78 -11.04
C TYR A 354 4.25 -9.21 -10.05
N GLN A 355 4.45 -9.46 -8.75
CA GLN A 355 3.50 -9.04 -7.72
C GLN A 355 3.41 -7.53 -7.55
N ILE A 356 4.54 -6.82 -7.49
CA ILE A 356 4.52 -5.38 -7.31
C ILE A 356 4.00 -4.65 -8.55
N THR A 357 4.22 -5.19 -9.75
CA THR A 357 3.81 -4.56 -11.01
C THR A 357 2.41 -4.96 -11.47
N GLU A 358 1.76 -5.92 -10.83
CA GLU A 358 0.33 -6.18 -11.01
C GLU A 358 -0.53 -5.09 -10.35
N GLY A 359 -0.01 -4.42 -9.31
CA GLY A 359 -0.71 -3.35 -8.62
C GLY A 359 -1.85 -3.82 -7.71
N VAL A 360 -1.88 -5.11 -7.38
CA VAL A 360 -2.94 -5.76 -6.58
C VAL A 360 -2.32 -6.79 -5.63
N ASP A 361 -2.70 -6.77 -4.35
CA ASP A 361 -2.28 -7.79 -3.37
C ASP A 361 -3.03 -9.10 -3.60
N ARG A 362 -2.56 -10.17 -2.98
CA ARG A 362 -3.23 -11.47 -2.99
C ARG A 362 -4.54 -11.40 -2.21
N GLY A 363 -5.61 -11.94 -2.78
CA GLY A 363 -6.84 -12.16 -2.05
C GLY A 363 -6.62 -13.08 -0.85
N ARG A 364 -7.12 -12.67 0.33
CA ARG A 364 -7.07 -13.46 1.56
C ARG A 364 -8.49 -13.72 2.06
N ALA A 365 -8.74 -14.95 2.51
CA ALA A 365 -10.00 -15.27 3.18
C ALA A 365 -10.02 -14.64 4.59
N ARG A 366 -11.17 -14.08 4.98
CA ARG A 366 -11.41 -13.64 6.35
C ARG A 366 -11.65 -14.86 7.26
N ALA A 367 -11.21 -14.76 8.52
CA ALA A 367 -11.39 -15.84 9.50
C ALA A 367 -12.85 -16.27 9.73
N TYR A 368 -13.80 -15.38 9.47
CA TYR A 368 -15.24 -15.60 9.65
C TYR A 368 -16.04 -15.63 8.34
N GLY A 369 -15.37 -15.98 7.22
CA GLY A 369 -15.96 -16.04 5.88
C GLY A 369 -15.87 -14.73 5.10
N GLY A 370 -15.88 -14.85 3.74
CA GLY A 370 -15.64 -13.74 2.82
C GLY A 370 -14.17 -13.53 2.50
N VAL A 371 -13.89 -12.54 1.65
CA VAL A 371 -12.54 -12.15 1.22
C VAL A 371 -12.18 -10.83 1.86
N GLU A 372 -10.94 -10.67 2.34
CA GLU A 372 -10.42 -9.36 2.76
C GLU A 372 -10.42 -8.39 1.57
N ASP A 373 -10.61 -7.12 1.85
CA ASP A 373 -10.49 -6.08 0.83
C ASP A 373 -9.07 -6.13 0.24
N THR A 374 -9.00 -6.42 -1.05
CA THR A 374 -7.72 -6.57 -1.75
C THR A 374 -7.07 -5.20 -1.89
N LYS A 375 -5.90 -5.03 -1.30
CA LYS A 375 -5.14 -3.77 -1.40
C LYS A 375 -4.64 -3.58 -2.83
N THR A 376 -4.70 -2.35 -3.31
CA THR A 376 -4.23 -1.95 -4.64
C THR A 376 -3.24 -0.80 -4.54
N TRP A 377 -2.40 -0.64 -5.58
CA TRP A 377 -1.45 0.46 -5.70
C TRP A 377 -1.14 0.76 -7.16
N LYS A 378 -0.67 1.97 -7.42
CA LYS A 378 -0.21 2.47 -8.72
C LYS A 378 1.08 3.27 -8.55
N ASN A 379 2.12 2.60 -8.02
CA ASN A 379 3.43 3.21 -7.78
C ASN A 379 4.39 2.94 -8.94
N SER A 380 5.34 3.85 -9.15
CA SER A 380 6.64 3.47 -9.68
C SER A 380 7.48 2.88 -8.53
N PHE A 381 8.21 1.82 -8.82
CA PHE A 381 9.17 1.21 -7.88
C PHE A 381 10.57 1.60 -8.34
N ILE A 382 11.30 2.31 -7.49
CA ILE A 382 12.66 2.78 -7.78
C ILE A 382 13.61 2.04 -6.85
N PHE A 383 14.43 1.18 -7.41
CA PHE A 383 15.36 0.37 -6.64
C PHE A 383 16.81 0.67 -6.97
N THR A 384 17.69 0.45 -5.98
CA THR A 384 19.13 0.46 -6.17
C THR A 384 19.74 -0.87 -5.74
N GLY A 385 20.85 -1.25 -6.33
CA GLY A 385 21.53 -2.49 -6.03
C GLY A 385 22.93 -2.58 -6.63
N GLU A 386 23.60 -3.70 -6.39
CA GLU A 386 24.92 -3.99 -6.95
C GLU A 386 24.86 -4.86 -8.21
N GLU A 387 23.76 -5.58 -8.38
CA GLU A 387 23.55 -6.53 -9.48
C GLU A 387 22.25 -6.21 -10.22
N PRO A 388 22.09 -6.59 -11.51
CA PRO A 388 20.82 -6.49 -12.20
C PRO A 388 19.74 -7.36 -11.54
N ILE A 389 18.50 -6.90 -11.60
CA ILE A 389 17.33 -7.66 -11.14
C ILE A 389 17.06 -8.82 -12.10
N THR A 390 17.08 -8.53 -13.41
CA THR A 390 16.78 -9.53 -14.43
C THR A 390 18.05 -10.30 -14.81
N LYS A 391 17.91 -11.61 -14.88
CA LYS A 391 18.96 -12.52 -15.31
C LYS A 391 18.73 -12.98 -16.75
N VAL A 392 19.71 -13.64 -17.34
CA VAL A 392 19.58 -14.22 -18.70
C VAL A 392 18.38 -15.17 -18.77
N ASN A 393 18.13 -15.95 -17.73
CA ASN A 393 17.01 -16.90 -17.64
C ASN A 393 15.73 -16.33 -17.01
N SER A 394 15.70 -15.05 -16.63
CA SER A 394 14.47 -14.43 -16.13
C SER A 394 13.35 -14.50 -17.15
N GLY A 395 12.10 -14.69 -16.67
CA GLY A 395 10.93 -14.75 -17.52
C GLY A 395 10.75 -13.46 -18.34
N GLY A 396 10.30 -13.58 -19.60
CA GLY A 396 10.06 -12.42 -20.45
C GLY A 396 9.08 -11.39 -19.84
N GLY A 397 8.16 -11.88 -19.01
CA GLY A 397 7.23 -11.01 -18.31
C GLY A 397 7.85 -10.16 -17.21
N SER A 398 8.90 -10.62 -16.50
CA SER A 398 9.64 -9.79 -15.53
C SER A 398 10.53 -8.77 -16.25
N LYS A 399 11.25 -9.20 -17.28
CA LYS A 399 12.06 -8.29 -18.12
C LYS A 399 11.26 -7.13 -18.70
N ASN A 400 10.04 -7.40 -19.14
CA ASN A 400 9.12 -6.38 -19.66
C ASN A 400 8.73 -5.29 -18.67
N ARG A 401 8.87 -5.53 -17.38
CA ARG A 401 8.37 -4.66 -16.30
C ARG A 401 9.45 -3.87 -15.60
N VAL A 402 10.70 -4.12 -15.96
CA VAL A 402 11.88 -3.51 -15.32
C VAL A 402 12.67 -2.72 -16.37
N ILE A 403 12.92 -1.46 -16.08
CA ILE A 403 13.91 -0.64 -16.79
C ILE A 403 15.17 -0.67 -15.95
N GLU A 404 16.28 -1.19 -16.48
CA GLU A 404 17.54 -1.34 -15.77
C GLU A 404 18.58 -0.35 -16.32
N ILE A 405 19.27 0.31 -15.39
CA ILE A 405 20.34 1.25 -15.69
C ILE A 405 21.62 0.76 -15.01
N ALA A 406 22.59 0.32 -15.80
CA ALA A 406 23.92 -0.01 -15.31
C ALA A 406 24.73 1.28 -15.10
N ILE A 407 25.48 1.33 -14.00
CA ILE A 407 26.31 2.49 -13.63
C ILE A 407 27.77 2.04 -13.50
N ASP A 408 28.62 2.56 -14.37
CA ASP A 408 30.03 2.22 -14.44
C ASP A 408 30.96 3.25 -13.74
N GLY A 409 30.38 4.36 -13.24
CA GLY A 409 31.15 5.44 -12.59
C GLY A 409 30.33 6.25 -11.58
N PRO A 410 30.92 7.27 -10.94
CA PRO A 410 30.21 8.09 -9.96
C PRO A 410 29.07 8.88 -10.61
N LEU A 411 27.87 8.73 -10.06
CA LEU A 411 26.67 9.50 -10.43
C LEU A 411 26.68 10.91 -9.86
N ILE A 412 27.26 11.04 -8.68
CA ILE A 412 27.26 12.25 -7.85
C ILE A 412 28.67 12.44 -7.33
N GLU A 413 29.28 13.59 -7.58
CA GLU A 413 30.65 13.91 -7.17
C GLU A 413 30.75 14.08 -5.64
N ASP A 414 29.86 14.87 -5.05
CA ASP A 414 29.78 15.06 -3.61
C ASP A 414 28.45 14.55 -3.05
N GLY A 415 28.41 13.25 -2.73
CA GLY A 415 27.23 12.61 -2.15
C GLY A 415 26.86 13.14 -0.77
N HIS A 416 27.83 13.60 0.04
CA HIS A 416 27.55 14.16 1.36
C HIS A 416 26.84 15.50 1.24
N TYR A 417 27.34 16.39 0.39
CA TYR A 417 26.70 17.68 0.13
C TYR A 417 25.27 17.48 -0.41
N VAL A 418 25.10 16.69 -1.46
CA VAL A 418 23.78 16.44 -2.06
C VAL A 418 22.80 15.86 -1.05
N SER A 419 23.22 14.84 -0.29
CA SER A 419 22.40 14.21 0.76
C SER A 419 21.98 15.22 1.84
N SER A 420 22.89 16.09 2.29
CA SER A 420 22.60 17.13 3.27
C SER A 420 21.56 18.12 2.74
N VAL A 421 21.74 18.62 1.51
CA VAL A 421 20.81 19.58 0.90
C VAL A 421 19.40 18.99 0.74
N VAL A 422 19.28 17.77 0.22
CA VAL A 422 17.93 17.17 0.00
C VAL A 422 17.24 16.75 1.30
N GLN A 423 17.95 16.61 2.41
CA GLN A 423 17.35 16.39 3.74
C GLN A 423 16.87 17.67 4.41
N GLU A 424 17.38 18.83 4.00
CA GLU A 424 16.98 20.15 4.51
C GLU A 424 15.98 20.86 3.58
N HIS A 425 15.95 20.53 2.27
CA HIS A 425 15.13 21.19 1.27
C HIS A 425 14.37 20.16 0.44
N TYR A 426 13.06 19.95 0.69
CA TYR A 426 12.26 18.90 0.07
C TYR A 426 10.77 19.19 0.01
N GLY A 427 10.02 18.39 -0.77
CA GLY A 427 8.57 18.25 -0.77
C GLY A 427 7.80 19.29 -1.58
N TYR A 428 8.42 20.36 -2.04
CA TYR A 428 7.73 21.41 -2.81
C TYR A 428 7.38 20.97 -4.23
N ALA A 429 8.28 20.26 -4.90
CA ALA A 429 8.12 19.88 -6.29
C ALA A 429 6.95 18.90 -6.46
N GLY A 430 6.84 17.90 -5.60
CA GLY A 430 5.76 16.91 -5.67
C GLY A 430 4.38 17.54 -5.52
N ARG A 431 4.20 18.44 -4.56
CA ARG A 431 2.94 19.17 -4.37
C ARG A 431 2.57 19.99 -5.60
N LYS A 432 3.50 20.81 -6.12
CA LYS A 432 3.26 21.64 -7.31
C LYS A 432 2.98 20.80 -8.56
N PHE A 433 3.60 19.63 -8.67
CA PHE A 433 3.36 18.71 -9.76
C PHE A 433 1.94 18.11 -9.70
N VAL A 434 1.48 17.72 -8.53
CA VAL A 434 0.10 17.24 -8.33
C VAL A 434 -0.91 18.35 -8.58
N GLU A 435 -0.69 19.55 -8.05
CA GLU A 435 -1.54 20.72 -8.30
C GLU A 435 -1.68 20.98 -9.82
N TYR A 436 -0.59 20.91 -10.58
CA TYR A 436 -0.63 21.04 -12.04
C TYR A 436 -1.49 19.96 -12.71
N ILE A 437 -1.41 18.70 -12.26
CA ILE A 437 -2.25 17.60 -12.79
C ILE A 437 -3.72 17.87 -12.49
N GLN A 438 -4.05 18.36 -11.29
CA GLN A 438 -5.42 18.67 -10.87
C GLN A 438 -6.04 19.84 -11.65
N GLU A 439 -5.22 20.83 -12.00
CA GLU A 439 -5.64 22.04 -12.73
C GLU A 439 -5.67 21.84 -14.25
N THR A 440 -4.95 20.84 -14.78
CA THR A 440 -4.84 20.58 -16.21
C THR A 440 -5.93 19.61 -16.67
N ASP A 441 -6.53 19.86 -17.84
CA ASP A 441 -7.43 18.90 -18.47
C ASP A 441 -6.72 17.54 -18.68
N LEU A 442 -7.23 16.51 -18.04
CA LEU A 442 -6.68 15.16 -18.12
C LEU A 442 -6.63 14.62 -19.56
N ASN A 443 -7.53 15.06 -20.43
CA ASN A 443 -7.51 14.65 -21.84
C ASN A 443 -6.22 15.10 -22.52
N ARG A 444 -5.76 16.35 -22.28
CA ARG A 444 -4.49 16.84 -22.85
C ARG A 444 -3.27 16.05 -22.36
N ILE A 445 -3.27 15.70 -21.07
CA ILE A 445 -2.19 14.87 -20.50
C ILE A 445 -2.23 13.47 -21.15
N THR A 446 -3.43 12.91 -21.33
CA THR A 446 -3.62 11.59 -21.92
C THR A 446 -3.25 11.57 -23.41
N GLU A 447 -3.61 12.60 -24.17
CA GLU A 447 -3.23 12.75 -25.58
C GLU A 447 -1.72 12.82 -25.72
N ARG A 448 -1.05 13.65 -24.90
CA ARG A 448 0.41 13.76 -24.93
C ARG A 448 1.10 12.45 -24.58
N TYR A 449 0.59 11.73 -23.58
CA TYR A 449 1.06 10.39 -23.23
C TYR A 449 0.96 9.43 -24.44
N ARG A 450 -0.16 9.43 -25.16
CA ARG A 450 -0.37 8.56 -26.32
C ARG A 450 0.58 8.89 -27.47
N GLU A 451 0.81 10.16 -27.75
CA GLU A 451 1.79 10.59 -28.76
C GLU A 451 3.19 10.04 -28.48
N ILE A 452 3.64 10.14 -27.23
CA ILE A 452 4.94 9.61 -26.81
C ILE A 452 4.97 8.08 -26.92
N PHE A 453 3.89 7.43 -26.49
CA PHE A 453 3.76 5.98 -26.54
C PHE A 453 3.82 5.44 -27.97
N GLU A 454 3.09 6.06 -28.90
CA GLU A 454 3.11 5.70 -30.32
C GLU A 454 4.50 5.87 -30.96
N GLN A 455 5.26 6.88 -30.53
CA GLN A 455 6.64 7.05 -30.99
C GLN A 455 7.56 5.95 -30.46
N LEU A 456 7.42 5.56 -29.20
CA LEU A 456 8.19 4.48 -28.59
C LEU A 456 7.85 3.11 -29.19
N CYS A 457 6.57 2.85 -29.51
CA CYS A 457 6.15 1.61 -30.15
C CYS A 457 6.72 1.42 -31.56
N LYS A 458 7.26 2.48 -32.21
CA LYS A 458 7.99 2.36 -33.48
C LYS A 458 9.41 1.83 -33.30
N LEU A 459 9.91 1.80 -32.08
CA LEU A 459 11.21 1.18 -31.75
C LEU A 459 11.03 -0.32 -31.54
N ASP A 460 12.14 -1.06 -31.60
CA ASP A 460 12.15 -2.46 -31.14
C ASP A 460 12.14 -2.52 -29.61
N THR A 461 10.96 -2.35 -29.04
CA THR A 461 10.73 -2.47 -27.60
C THR A 461 9.36 -3.07 -27.33
N THR A 462 9.15 -3.52 -26.10
CA THR A 462 7.86 -4.11 -25.71
C THR A 462 6.86 -3.05 -25.27
N ASP A 463 5.56 -3.33 -25.41
CA ASP A 463 4.50 -2.40 -25.02
C ASP A 463 4.62 -1.94 -23.56
N LYS A 464 4.99 -2.83 -22.63
CA LYS A 464 5.11 -2.48 -21.21
C LYS A 464 6.28 -1.56 -20.92
N GLN A 465 7.41 -1.77 -21.61
CA GLN A 465 8.56 -0.89 -21.55
C GLN A 465 8.20 0.49 -22.15
N ALA A 466 7.55 0.50 -23.29
CA ALA A 466 7.06 1.72 -23.95
C ALA A 466 6.08 2.48 -23.06
N MET A 467 5.12 1.80 -22.40
CA MET A 467 4.16 2.42 -21.47
C MET A 467 4.87 3.10 -20.28
N ALA A 468 5.82 2.40 -19.64
CA ALA A 468 6.55 2.94 -18.51
C ALA A 468 7.42 4.13 -18.90
N MET A 469 8.16 4.01 -20.01
CA MET A 469 9.03 5.08 -20.50
C MET A 469 8.23 6.29 -20.96
N SER A 470 7.06 6.10 -21.59
CA SER A 470 6.17 7.21 -21.98
C SER A 470 5.72 8.02 -20.76
N CYS A 471 5.40 7.34 -19.67
CA CYS A 471 5.05 7.99 -18.41
C CYS A 471 6.21 8.81 -17.84
N MET A 472 7.43 8.26 -17.91
CA MET A 472 8.64 8.95 -17.43
C MET A 472 8.98 10.17 -18.31
N LEU A 473 8.89 10.05 -19.63
CA LEU A 473 9.15 11.17 -20.55
C LEU A 473 8.13 12.29 -20.36
N LEU A 474 6.84 11.95 -20.26
CA LEU A 474 5.80 12.92 -19.98
C LEU A 474 6.01 13.61 -18.63
N ALA A 475 6.38 12.85 -17.61
CA ALA A 475 6.66 13.39 -16.28
C ALA A 475 7.84 14.36 -16.31
N ASP A 476 8.89 14.06 -17.06
CA ASP A 476 10.01 14.96 -17.25
C ASP A 476 9.62 16.23 -18.04
N GLU A 477 8.79 16.12 -19.10
CA GLU A 477 8.25 17.28 -19.82
C GLU A 477 7.48 18.24 -18.89
N ILE A 478 6.62 17.68 -18.03
CA ILE A 478 5.88 18.47 -17.03
C ILE A 478 6.84 19.10 -16.02
N ALA A 479 7.81 18.33 -15.53
CA ALA A 479 8.80 18.85 -14.58
C ALA A 479 9.67 19.97 -15.17
N VAL A 480 10.07 19.85 -16.44
CA VAL A 480 10.77 20.90 -17.18
C VAL A 480 9.90 22.15 -17.27
N LYS A 481 8.66 22.00 -17.72
CA LYS A 481 7.72 23.13 -17.82
C LYS A 481 7.53 23.86 -16.49
N LEU A 482 7.45 23.14 -15.38
CA LEU A 482 7.16 23.73 -14.06
C LEU A 482 8.38 24.27 -13.33
N PHE A 483 9.52 23.61 -13.46
CA PHE A 483 10.65 23.85 -12.58
C PHE A 483 11.95 24.23 -13.31
N PHE A 484 12.12 23.77 -14.56
CA PHE A 484 13.37 23.90 -15.32
C PHE A 484 13.13 24.40 -16.75
N PRO A 485 12.43 25.53 -16.95
CA PRO A 485 11.96 25.97 -18.28
C PRO A 485 13.09 26.28 -19.27
N GLU A 486 14.32 26.41 -18.81
CA GLU A 486 15.52 26.58 -19.62
C GLU A 486 16.12 25.28 -20.15
N GLU A 487 15.65 24.11 -19.65
CA GLU A 487 16.11 22.80 -20.09
C GLU A 487 15.22 22.27 -21.23
N GLN A 488 15.79 21.38 -22.03
CA GLN A 488 14.99 20.53 -22.92
C GLN A 488 14.51 19.30 -22.16
N ALA A 489 13.29 18.84 -22.42
CA ALA A 489 12.79 17.59 -21.87
C ALA A 489 13.60 16.39 -22.39
N LEU A 490 13.61 15.28 -21.64
CA LEU A 490 14.23 14.03 -22.05
C LEU A 490 13.70 13.59 -23.42
N GLN A 491 14.62 13.25 -24.31
CA GLN A 491 14.33 12.79 -25.65
C GLN A 491 14.42 11.26 -25.73
N ILE A 492 13.61 10.66 -26.60
CA ILE A 492 13.60 9.21 -26.85
C ILE A 492 15.01 8.69 -27.19
N GLY A 493 15.78 9.45 -27.98
CA GLY A 493 17.17 9.08 -28.35
C GLY A 493 18.11 8.91 -27.16
N GLN A 494 17.88 9.62 -26.05
CA GLN A 494 18.70 9.55 -24.83
C GLN A 494 18.36 8.34 -23.96
N VAL A 495 17.13 7.82 -24.05
CA VAL A 495 16.62 6.76 -23.16
C VAL A 495 16.45 5.40 -23.83
N LYS A 496 16.44 5.35 -25.19
CA LYS A 496 16.21 4.10 -25.95
C LYS A 496 17.15 2.98 -25.56
N GLN A 497 18.41 3.27 -25.22
CA GLN A 497 19.42 2.30 -24.81
C GLN A 497 19.09 1.53 -23.51
N TYR A 498 18.15 2.04 -22.70
CA TYR A 498 17.71 1.41 -21.46
C TYR A 498 16.45 0.54 -21.64
N LEU A 499 15.89 0.53 -22.85
CA LEU A 499 14.72 -0.29 -23.16
C LEU A 499 15.14 -1.68 -23.62
N GLN A 500 14.42 -2.69 -23.18
CA GLN A 500 14.61 -4.07 -23.64
C GLN A 500 13.97 -4.24 -25.01
N SER A 501 14.69 -4.89 -25.92
CA SER A 501 14.13 -5.23 -27.22
C SER A 501 13.11 -6.38 -27.13
N ASN A 502 12.25 -6.53 -28.13
CA ASN A 502 11.36 -7.69 -28.22
C ASN A 502 12.15 -9.00 -28.27
N TYR A 503 13.33 -8.96 -28.89
CA TYR A 503 14.27 -10.07 -28.96
C TYR A 503 14.77 -10.49 -27.57
N ASP A 504 15.24 -9.55 -26.75
CA ASP A 504 15.76 -9.80 -25.39
C ASP A 504 14.70 -10.35 -24.42
N VAL A 505 13.44 -10.07 -24.71
CA VAL A 505 12.30 -10.51 -23.90
C VAL A 505 11.78 -11.88 -24.34
N ASP A 506 11.95 -12.25 -25.62
CA ASP A 506 11.47 -13.54 -26.12
C ASP A 506 12.28 -14.71 -25.53
N VAL A 507 11.64 -15.46 -24.64
CA VAL A 507 12.23 -16.63 -23.98
C VAL A 507 12.68 -17.69 -24.99
N ALA A 508 11.93 -17.88 -26.08
CA ALA A 508 12.26 -18.89 -27.09
C ALA A 508 13.49 -18.48 -27.90
N GLU A 509 13.62 -17.20 -28.22
CA GLU A 509 14.79 -16.66 -28.89
C GLU A 509 16.05 -16.83 -28.05
N ARG A 510 15.98 -16.39 -26.80
CA ARG A 510 17.10 -16.53 -25.85
C ARG A 510 17.51 -17.99 -25.64
N ALA A 511 16.54 -18.90 -25.51
CA ALA A 511 16.80 -20.32 -25.37
C ALA A 511 17.47 -20.88 -26.63
N TYR A 512 17.05 -20.46 -27.84
CA TYR A 512 17.66 -20.87 -29.11
C TYR A 512 19.11 -20.39 -29.19
N GLN A 513 19.38 -19.13 -28.92
CA GLN A 513 20.76 -18.59 -28.93
C GLN A 513 21.66 -19.27 -27.88
N GLN A 514 21.11 -19.58 -26.71
CA GLN A 514 21.89 -20.33 -25.71
C GLN A 514 22.21 -21.73 -26.17
N VAL A 515 21.31 -22.42 -26.87
CA VAL A 515 21.60 -23.74 -27.46
C VAL A 515 22.69 -23.62 -28.50
N LEU A 516 22.67 -22.63 -29.40
CA LEU A 516 23.71 -22.40 -30.37
C LEU A 516 25.07 -22.09 -29.72
N ASN A 517 25.10 -21.16 -28.78
CA ASN A 517 26.32 -20.81 -28.04
C ASN A 517 26.89 -21.99 -27.25
N TRP A 518 26.01 -22.80 -26.64
CA TRP A 518 26.44 -24.02 -25.94
C TRP A 518 27.06 -25.03 -26.91
N ALA A 519 26.47 -25.23 -28.08
CA ALA A 519 27.04 -26.12 -29.10
C ALA A 519 28.39 -25.58 -29.59
N ALA A 520 28.48 -24.27 -29.87
CA ALA A 520 29.73 -23.63 -30.33
C ALA A 520 30.88 -23.73 -29.30
N LYS A 521 30.56 -23.63 -28.00
CA LYS A 521 31.55 -23.80 -26.91
C LYS A 521 32.01 -25.23 -26.69
N ASN A 522 31.29 -26.20 -27.25
CA ASN A 522 31.58 -27.64 -27.04
C ASN A 522 31.69 -28.41 -28.37
N PRO A 523 32.47 -27.96 -29.36
CA PRO A 523 32.52 -28.57 -30.70
C PRO A 523 32.89 -30.06 -30.65
N VAL A 524 33.80 -30.45 -29.78
CA VAL A 524 34.26 -31.85 -29.60
C VAL A 524 33.10 -32.82 -29.25
N ARG A 525 32.00 -32.32 -28.65
CA ARG A 525 30.79 -33.11 -28.31
C ARG A 525 29.89 -33.37 -29.52
N PHE A 526 30.15 -32.71 -30.63
CA PHE A 526 29.37 -32.80 -31.88
C PHE A 526 30.21 -33.37 -33.04
N GLU A 527 31.50 -33.64 -32.84
CA GLU A 527 32.42 -34.26 -33.83
C GLU A 527 32.27 -35.76 -33.89
N ASP A 528 32.63 -36.35 -35.05
CA ASP A 528 32.65 -37.82 -35.20
C ASP A 528 33.78 -38.44 -34.35
N PRO A 529 33.45 -39.29 -33.37
CA PRO A 529 34.46 -39.91 -32.52
C PRO A 529 35.43 -40.82 -33.27
N LYS A 530 35.16 -41.19 -34.54
CA LYS A 530 36.01 -42.05 -35.37
C LYS A 530 37.04 -41.28 -36.20
N VAL A 531 36.86 -39.97 -36.36
CA VAL A 531 37.69 -39.16 -37.27
C VAL A 531 38.98 -38.67 -36.61
N ASP A 532 39.02 -38.60 -35.28
CA ASP A 532 40.18 -38.09 -34.54
C ASP A 532 40.73 -39.11 -33.54
N ASN A 533 42.03 -39.36 -33.56
CA ASN A 533 42.75 -40.27 -32.67
C ASN A 533 42.93 -39.71 -31.23
N SER A 534 42.15 -38.72 -30.82
CA SER A 534 42.21 -38.11 -29.51
C SER A 534 41.61 -39.04 -28.42
N PRO A 535 42.33 -39.40 -27.37
CA PRO A 535 41.94 -40.47 -26.44
C PRO A 535 40.82 -40.09 -25.44
N ASN A 536 40.27 -38.86 -25.45
CA ASN A 536 39.32 -38.41 -24.44
C ASN A 536 38.14 -37.58 -25.01
N LYS A 537 37.30 -38.20 -25.85
CA LYS A 537 36.13 -37.47 -26.42
C LYS A 537 34.91 -37.40 -25.50
N GLY A 538 34.85 -38.08 -24.37
CA GLY A 538 33.69 -38.07 -23.50
C GLY A 538 32.38 -38.44 -24.22
N GLU A 539 31.22 -37.98 -23.70
CA GLU A 539 29.90 -38.22 -24.30
C GLU A 539 29.72 -37.43 -25.60
N VAL A 540 29.12 -38.06 -26.62
CA VAL A 540 28.67 -37.39 -27.86
C VAL A 540 27.25 -36.85 -27.65
N TRP A 541 27.08 -35.56 -27.83
CA TRP A 541 25.80 -34.90 -27.62
C TRP A 541 24.95 -34.75 -28.89
N GLY A 542 25.60 -34.82 -30.06
CA GLY A 542 24.91 -34.68 -31.32
C GLY A 542 25.88 -34.59 -32.51
N LYS A 543 25.46 -33.84 -33.53
CA LYS A 543 26.21 -33.56 -34.75
C LYS A 543 25.91 -32.18 -35.27
N ILE A 544 26.88 -31.47 -35.81
CA ILE A 544 26.69 -30.24 -36.57
C ILE A 544 26.86 -30.58 -38.06
N ASP A 545 25.84 -30.35 -38.86
CA ASP A 545 25.85 -30.37 -40.32
C ASP A 545 25.89 -28.93 -40.84
N GLU A 546 26.19 -28.71 -42.12
CA GLU A 546 26.34 -27.38 -42.73
C GLU A 546 25.18 -26.40 -42.42
N ASP A 547 23.95 -26.88 -42.38
CA ASP A 547 22.74 -26.07 -42.16
C ASP A 547 21.94 -26.44 -40.88
N LYS A 548 22.46 -27.42 -40.09
CA LYS A 548 21.69 -27.98 -38.98
C LYS A 548 22.56 -28.35 -37.77
N LEU A 549 22.03 -28.00 -36.60
CA LEU A 549 22.51 -28.55 -35.33
C LEU A 549 21.57 -29.70 -34.92
N ILE A 550 22.10 -30.91 -34.80
CA ILE A 550 21.39 -32.13 -34.41
C ILE A 550 21.80 -32.47 -32.98
N VAL A 551 20.89 -32.40 -32.03
CA VAL A 551 21.16 -32.58 -30.60
C VAL A 551 20.39 -33.80 -30.08
N ASN A 552 21.03 -34.63 -29.26
CA ASN A 552 20.34 -35.69 -28.55
C ASN A 552 19.27 -35.07 -27.64
N ARG A 553 18.04 -35.63 -27.71
CA ARG A 553 16.87 -35.07 -27.02
C ARG A 553 17.10 -34.96 -25.52
N ASP A 554 17.63 -36.01 -24.88
CA ASP A 554 17.73 -36.04 -23.42
C ASP A 554 18.84 -35.08 -22.91
N VAL A 555 19.92 -34.93 -23.67
CA VAL A 555 20.97 -33.95 -23.41
C VAL A 555 20.44 -32.53 -23.57
N LEU A 556 19.63 -32.26 -24.61
CA LEU A 556 19.00 -30.96 -24.80
C LEU A 556 18.04 -30.63 -23.66
N LEU A 557 17.20 -31.58 -23.23
CA LEU A 557 16.27 -31.36 -22.11
C LEU A 557 17.02 -31.04 -20.83
N ALA A 558 18.07 -31.78 -20.50
CA ALA A 558 18.89 -31.51 -19.32
C ALA A 558 19.54 -30.12 -19.39
N PHE A 559 20.08 -29.73 -20.57
CA PHE A 559 20.65 -28.41 -20.78
C PHE A 559 19.62 -27.29 -20.58
N LEU A 560 18.41 -27.41 -21.13
CA LEU A 560 17.34 -26.42 -20.99
C LEU A 560 16.90 -26.30 -19.55
N ASP A 561 16.69 -27.42 -18.86
CA ASP A 561 16.29 -27.44 -17.45
C ASP A 561 17.32 -26.77 -16.54
N GLN A 562 18.61 -27.10 -16.71
CA GLN A 562 19.73 -26.47 -15.99
C GLN A 562 19.80 -24.95 -16.19
N ASN A 563 19.36 -24.46 -17.37
CA ASN A 563 19.31 -23.03 -17.68
C ASN A 563 17.95 -22.38 -17.43
N GLY A 564 17.00 -23.11 -16.81
CA GLY A 564 15.68 -22.59 -16.42
C GLY A 564 14.71 -22.40 -17.57
N PHE A 565 14.86 -23.14 -18.68
CA PHE A 565 13.92 -23.12 -19.82
C PHE A 565 13.06 -24.38 -19.84
N ASP A 566 11.76 -24.20 -19.95
CA ASP A 566 10.82 -25.31 -20.19
C ASP A 566 10.79 -25.67 -21.68
N TYR A 567 11.17 -26.91 -22.01
CA TYR A 567 11.22 -27.40 -23.39
C TYR A 567 9.86 -27.33 -24.08
N THR A 568 8.76 -27.63 -23.39
CA THR A 568 7.43 -27.65 -23.98
C THR A 568 7.01 -26.24 -24.41
N ALA A 569 7.31 -25.24 -23.55
CA ALA A 569 7.03 -23.84 -23.83
C ALA A 569 7.87 -23.28 -25.00
N VAL A 570 9.19 -23.55 -25.00
CA VAL A 570 10.08 -22.99 -26.04
C VAL A 570 9.95 -23.72 -27.37
N SER A 571 9.73 -25.06 -27.40
CA SER A 571 9.66 -25.84 -28.63
C SER A 571 8.47 -25.46 -29.51
N LYS A 572 7.33 -25.08 -28.91
CA LYS A 572 6.18 -24.58 -29.65
C LYS A 572 6.53 -23.30 -30.43
N LYS A 573 7.15 -22.33 -29.77
CA LYS A 573 7.60 -21.07 -30.38
C LYS A 573 8.72 -21.27 -31.38
N TRP A 574 9.67 -22.20 -31.11
CA TRP A 574 10.71 -22.57 -32.07
C TRP A 574 10.12 -23.15 -33.35
N SER A 575 9.01 -23.91 -33.20
CA SER A 575 8.28 -24.41 -34.37
C SER A 575 7.63 -23.29 -35.17
N GLU A 576 6.99 -22.33 -34.49
CA GLU A 576 6.36 -21.17 -35.14
C GLU A 576 7.37 -20.28 -35.86
N LYS A 577 8.56 -20.10 -35.26
CA LYS A 577 9.68 -19.34 -35.86
C LYS A 577 10.48 -20.12 -36.93
N GLY A 578 10.17 -21.41 -37.13
CA GLY A 578 10.86 -22.23 -38.11
C GLY A 578 12.26 -22.69 -37.73
N TYR A 579 12.66 -22.57 -36.45
CA TYR A 579 13.97 -23.00 -35.96
C TYR A 579 14.09 -24.51 -35.87
N LEU A 580 13.01 -25.27 -35.78
CA LEU A 580 13.01 -26.72 -35.73
C LEU A 580 12.68 -27.33 -37.08
N VAL A 581 13.39 -28.42 -37.40
CA VAL A 581 13.14 -29.25 -38.59
C VAL A 581 12.11 -30.32 -38.25
N ARG A 582 11.07 -30.48 -39.08
CA ARG A 582 10.09 -31.56 -38.94
C ARG A 582 10.54 -32.83 -39.63
N ASN A 583 10.20 -33.99 -39.06
CA ASN A 583 10.40 -35.29 -39.71
C ASN A 583 9.28 -35.55 -40.74
N SER A 584 9.33 -36.69 -41.44
CA SER A 584 8.33 -37.10 -42.42
C SER A 584 6.91 -37.28 -41.87
N GLN A 585 6.75 -37.39 -40.55
CA GLN A 585 5.46 -37.51 -39.84
C GLN A 585 4.99 -36.15 -39.24
N GLY A 586 5.69 -35.05 -39.56
CA GLY A 586 5.37 -33.73 -39.04
C GLY A 586 5.81 -33.47 -37.58
N LYS A 587 6.53 -34.41 -36.95
CA LYS A 587 7.04 -34.30 -35.57
C LYS A 587 8.44 -33.70 -35.54
N PHE A 588 8.82 -33.10 -34.41
CA PHE A 588 10.17 -32.52 -34.22
C PHE A 588 11.19 -33.50 -33.66
N ILE A 589 10.75 -34.66 -33.16
CA ILE A 589 11.64 -35.71 -32.67
C ILE A 589 12.01 -36.60 -33.86
N HIS A 590 13.30 -36.73 -34.11
CA HIS A 590 13.86 -37.55 -35.15
C HIS A 590 14.50 -38.81 -34.55
N SER A 591 14.03 -40.01 -34.93
CA SER A 591 14.75 -41.25 -34.65
C SER A 591 15.76 -41.47 -35.76
N THR A 592 17.01 -41.17 -35.48
CA THR A 592 18.10 -41.25 -36.48
C THR A 592 19.38 -41.87 -35.89
N LYS A 593 20.31 -42.27 -36.73
CA LYS A 593 21.64 -42.68 -36.30
C LYS A 593 22.59 -41.49 -36.40
N VAL A 594 23.28 -41.19 -35.30
CA VAL A 594 24.37 -40.24 -35.24
C VAL A 594 25.60 -41.03 -34.81
N TYR A 595 26.63 -41.03 -35.64
CA TYR A 595 27.86 -41.79 -35.44
C TYR A 595 27.65 -43.28 -35.06
N GLY A 596 26.67 -43.92 -35.70
CA GLY A 596 26.37 -45.35 -35.53
C GLY A 596 25.38 -45.70 -34.42
N ILE A 597 25.02 -44.77 -33.55
CA ILE A 597 24.09 -44.99 -32.45
C ILE A 597 22.73 -44.40 -32.84
N LYS A 598 21.69 -45.25 -32.78
CA LYS A 598 20.29 -44.82 -33.00
C LYS A 598 19.69 -44.29 -31.71
N SER A 599 19.24 -43.05 -31.71
CA SER A 599 18.55 -42.40 -30.57
C SER A 599 17.55 -41.35 -31.06
N SER A 600 16.94 -40.65 -30.12
CA SER A 600 16.03 -39.53 -30.37
C SER A 600 16.77 -38.21 -30.41
N TYR A 601 16.62 -37.46 -31.49
CA TYR A 601 17.28 -36.18 -31.70
C TYR A 601 16.29 -35.07 -32.05
N ILE A 602 16.67 -33.85 -31.71
CA ILE A 602 16.02 -32.60 -32.15
C ILE A 602 16.97 -31.95 -33.17
N LYS A 603 16.42 -31.46 -34.27
CA LYS A 603 17.18 -30.81 -35.33
C LYS A 603 16.83 -29.33 -35.39
N PHE A 604 17.79 -28.48 -35.18
CA PHE A 604 17.69 -27.03 -35.36
C PHE A 604 18.23 -26.63 -36.72
N ARG A 605 17.66 -25.61 -37.33
CA ARG A 605 18.26 -24.89 -38.43
C ARG A 605 19.32 -23.96 -37.88
N LEU A 606 20.48 -23.88 -38.53
CA LEU A 606 21.48 -22.87 -38.22
C LEU A 606 21.14 -21.56 -38.98
N PRO A 607 21.49 -20.39 -38.46
CA PRO A 607 21.41 -19.13 -39.20
C PRO A 607 22.23 -19.24 -40.48
N GLN A 608 21.72 -18.77 -41.61
CA GLN A 608 22.51 -18.66 -42.85
C GLN A 608 23.25 -17.33 -42.81
N ASP A 609 24.45 -17.28 -43.40
CA ASP A 609 25.35 -16.11 -43.40
C ASP A 609 24.77 -14.84 -44.08
N ASP A 610 23.60 -14.94 -44.74
CA ASP A 610 22.90 -13.80 -45.32
C ASP A 610 22.27 -12.82 -44.27
N ASP A 611 22.21 -13.21 -42.99
CA ASP A 611 21.76 -12.37 -41.88
C ASP A 611 22.92 -11.67 -41.11
N ALA A 612 24.13 -11.65 -41.65
CA ALA A 612 25.32 -11.03 -41.06
C ALA A 612 25.38 -9.49 -41.21
N THR A 613 24.27 -8.85 -41.48
CA THR A 613 24.14 -7.42 -41.26
C THR A 613 23.60 -7.17 -39.87
N ASP A 614 24.41 -6.52 -39.04
CA ASP A 614 23.96 -5.88 -37.82
C ASP A 614 22.68 -5.07 -38.12
N LYS A 615 21.66 -5.19 -37.29
CA LYS A 615 20.36 -4.48 -37.44
C LYS A 615 20.49 -2.96 -37.56
N ASP A 616 21.69 -2.42 -37.32
CA ASP A 616 22.04 -1.00 -37.49
C ASP A 616 22.73 -0.68 -38.83
N GLY A 617 22.86 -1.64 -39.76
CA GLY A 617 23.38 -1.39 -41.09
C GLY A 617 24.90 -1.16 -41.20
N PHE A 618 25.67 -1.53 -40.19
CA PHE A 618 27.13 -1.49 -40.23
C PHE A 618 27.66 -2.78 -40.87
N MET A 619 28.35 -2.66 -42.01
CA MET A 619 29.17 -3.73 -42.54
C MET A 619 30.31 -4.04 -41.56
N LEU A 620 30.46 -5.33 -41.17
CA LEU A 620 31.68 -5.81 -40.55
C LEU A 620 32.81 -5.62 -41.52
N VAL A 621 33.69 -4.68 -41.26
CA VAL A 621 34.95 -4.53 -42.01
C VAL A 621 35.82 -5.69 -41.61
N GLU A 622 36.08 -6.61 -42.53
CA GLU A 622 37.17 -7.58 -42.40
C GLU A 622 38.50 -6.82 -42.24
N GLY A 623 38.98 -6.77 -41.02
CA GLY A 623 40.30 -6.22 -40.71
C GLY A 623 41.38 -7.22 -41.08
N ASN A 624 41.85 -7.16 -42.32
CA ASN A 624 43.21 -7.59 -42.65
C ASN A 624 44.08 -6.38 -42.31
N ASP A 625 44.79 -6.46 -41.18
CA ASP A 625 46.20 -6.08 -41.05
C ASP A 625 46.59 -6.18 -39.56
N GLN A 626 47.49 -7.15 -39.34
CA GLN A 626 48.20 -7.31 -38.09
C GLN A 626 49.20 -6.14 -37.94
N GLU A 627 48.89 -5.16 -37.12
CA GLU A 627 49.93 -4.37 -36.46
C GLU A 627 50.33 -5.05 -35.15
N PRO A 628 51.66 -5.22 -34.88
CA PRO A 628 52.11 -5.84 -33.64
C PRO A 628 51.82 -4.97 -32.42
N LEU A 629 51.37 -5.62 -31.36
CA LEU A 629 51.11 -5.00 -30.05
C LEU A 629 52.41 -4.37 -29.50
N PRO A 630 52.35 -3.20 -28.86
CA PRO A 630 53.49 -2.46 -28.37
C PRO A 630 53.94 -2.95 -26.98
N PHE A 631 54.23 -4.24 -26.80
CA PHE A 631 54.97 -4.76 -25.64
C PHE A 631 55.69 -6.06 -26.06
N ASP A 632 56.91 -5.88 -26.57
CA ASP A 632 58.04 -6.77 -26.39
C ASP A 632 59.14 -5.99 -25.67
#